data_6a05f96cddfce121b76ffdadcc6fbf6e
#
_entry.id   6a05f96cddfce121b76ffdadcc6fbf6e
#
_cell.length_a   1.000
_cell.length_b   1.000
_cell.length_c   1.000
_cell.angle_alpha   90.00
_cell.angle_beta   90.00
_cell.angle_gamma   90.00
#
_symmetry.space_group_name_H-M   'P 1'
#
loop_
_entity.id
_entity.type
_entity.pdbx_description
1 polymer ?
#
loop_
_entity_poly.entity_id
_entity_poly.type
_entity_poly.pdbx_seq_one_letter_code
_entity_poly.pdbx_strand_id
1 'polypeptide(L)'
;MSFQAEKGVIRWKMHFLSPKEKVFSALATDEGRARYWGESAPEVNGQVFFHILGYEPFSGRVLEKKEPSHFVLEYFGTIVEFSLQDDGNGETDLSLLATEVDESIRIEMIAGWVSVLMAMKAAVDHGVDLRNHDESRTWGDGYADN
;
A
#
# COMPACT_ATOMS: atom_id res chain seq x y z
N MET A 1 -8.39 12.96 -20.03
CA MET A 1 -7.23 12.28 -19.42
C MET A 1 -7.41 10.77 -19.53
N SER A 2 -6.41 10.08 -20.04
CA SER A 2 -6.47 8.61 -20.11
C SER A 2 -6.12 7.99 -18.78
N PHE A 3 -6.97 7.09 -18.31
CA PHE A 3 -6.79 6.40 -17.05
C PHE A 3 -5.57 5.46 -17.12
N GLN A 4 -4.60 5.63 -16.21
CA GLN A 4 -3.41 4.79 -16.12
C GLN A 4 -2.68 4.60 -17.45
N ALA A 5 -2.55 5.66 -18.25
CA ALA A 5 -2.03 5.56 -19.62
C ALA A 5 -0.51 5.53 -19.73
N GLU A 6 0.21 6.02 -18.71
CA GLU A 6 1.66 6.14 -18.74
C GLU A 6 2.34 4.80 -18.50
N LYS A 7 3.19 4.37 -19.45
CA LYS A 7 3.92 3.10 -19.33
C LYS A 7 4.89 3.14 -18.15
N GLY A 8 5.00 2.01 -17.46
CA GLY A 8 5.94 1.87 -16.34
C GLY A 8 5.51 2.60 -15.08
N VAL A 9 4.33 3.19 -15.06
CA VAL A 9 3.86 4.05 -13.96
C VAL A 9 2.45 3.66 -13.55
N ILE A 10 2.21 3.66 -12.24
CA ILE A 10 0.87 3.52 -11.66
C ILE A 10 0.64 4.72 -10.73
N ARG A 11 -0.52 5.33 -10.84
CA ARG A 11 -0.92 6.47 -10.00
C ARG A 11 -2.28 6.20 -9.37
N TRP A 12 -2.35 6.35 -8.05
CA TRP A 12 -3.62 6.30 -7.33
C TRP A 12 -3.69 7.44 -6.32
N LYS A 13 -4.88 7.82 -5.95
CA LYS A 13 -5.13 8.71 -4.82
C LYS A 13 -6.16 8.07 -3.91
N MET A 14 -6.03 8.35 -2.62
CA MET A 14 -6.99 7.89 -1.63
C MET A 14 -7.20 9.01 -0.62
N HIS A 15 -8.46 9.36 -0.38
CA HIS A 15 -8.81 10.33 0.65
C HIS A 15 -9.07 9.61 1.97
N PHE A 16 -8.40 10.06 3.03
CA PHE A 16 -8.58 9.54 4.40
C PHE A 16 -9.24 10.62 5.24
N LEU A 17 -10.19 10.21 6.07
CA LEU A 17 -10.82 11.09 7.05
C LEU A 17 -9.92 11.39 8.24
N SER A 18 -8.84 10.63 8.38
CA SER A 18 -7.88 10.72 9.47
C SER A 18 -6.77 11.72 9.16
N PRO A 19 -6.11 12.29 10.20
CA PRO A 19 -5.00 13.22 10.01
C PRO A 19 -3.74 12.53 9.47
N LYS A 20 -2.83 13.32 8.88
CA LYS A 20 -1.59 12.84 8.25
C LYS A 20 -0.78 11.91 9.15
N GLU A 21 -0.64 12.26 10.40
CA GLU A 21 0.17 11.50 11.36
C GLU A 21 -0.35 10.07 11.51
N LYS A 22 -1.66 9.92 11.53
CA LYS A 22 -2.31 8.61 11.63
C LYS A 22 -2.15 7.81 10.36
N VAL A 23 -2.32 8.45 9.20
CA VAL A 23 -2.15 7.80 7.90
C VAL A 23 -0.68 7.41 7.70
N PHE A 24 0.25 8.30 8.04
CA PHE A 24 1.67 8.00 7.95
C PHE A 24 2.07 6.82 8.84
N SER A 25 1.57 6.79 10.07
CA SER A 25 1.81 5.67 10.99
C SER A 25 1.36 4.33 10.41
N ALA A 26 0.26 4.32 9.67
CA ALA A 26 -0.21 3.11 8.99
C ALA A 26 0.76 2.61 7.91
N LEU A 27 1.51 3.51 7.28
CA LEU A 27 2.54 3.15 6.30
C LEU A 27 3.87 2.78 6.96
N ALA A 28 4.27 3.54 7.98
CA ALA A 28 5.64 3.56 8.45
C ALA A 28 5.91 2.68 9.67
N THR A 29 4.89 2.12 10.31
CA THR A 29 5.07 1.27 11.49
C THR A 29 4.65 -0.17 11.22
N ASP A 30 5.28 -1.11 11.93
CA ASP A 30 4.95 -2.53 11.83
C ASP A 30 3.50 -2.77 12.21
N GLU A 31 3.05 -2.16 13.31
CA GLU A 31 1.66 -2.29 13.80
C GLU A 31 0.67 -1.73 12.77
N GLY A 32 0.99 -0.59 12.18
CA GLY A 32 0.13 0.04 11.18
C GLY A 32 -0.04 -0.83 9.94
N ARG A 33 1.08 -1.30 9.39
CA ARG A 33 1.05 -2.15 8.19
C ARG A 33 0.38 -3.50 8.45
N ALA A 34 0.55 -4.06 9.63
CA ALA A 34 -0.04 -5.37 9.98
C ALA A 34 -1.57 -5.36 9.97
N ARG A 35 -2.19 -4.19 9.95
CA ARG A 35 -3.65 -4.04 9.97
C ARG A 35 -4.30 -4.17 8.60
N TYR A 36 -3.51 -4.07 7.52
CA TYR A 36 -4.09 -4.09 6.17
C TYR A 36 -3.16 -4.63 5.07
N TRP A 37 -1.84 -4.66 5.27
CA TRP A 37 -0.89 -4.95 4.20
C TRP A 37 -0.36 -6.38 4.31
N GLY A 38 -1.00 -7.28 3.59
CA GLY A 38 -0.73 -8.70 3.72
C GLY A 38 -1.15 -9.21 5.10
N GLU A 39 -0.56 -10.31 5.54
CA GLU A 39 -0.78 -10.81 6.91
C GLU A 39 0.11 -10.08 7.90
N SER A 40 1.30 -9.69 7.48
CA SER A 40 2.20 -8.87 8.25
C SER A 40 3.24 -8.23 7.32
N ALA A 41 3.86 -7.15 7.78
CA ALA A 41 4.89 -6.45 7.03
C ALA A 41 5.86 -5.75 7.99
N PRO A 42 6.63 -6.51 8.80
CA PRO A 42 7.59 -5.92 9.74
C PRO A 42 8.81 -5.36 9.02
N GLU A 43 9.38 -4.29 9.58
CA GLU A 43 10.61 -3.68 9.10
C GLU A 43 11.78 -4.10 9.97
N VAL A 44 12.85 -4.60 9.35
CA VAL A 44 14.09 -4.98 10.03
C VAL A 44 15.25 -4.40 9.21
N ASN A 45 16.09 -3.60 9.85
CA ASN A 45 17.28 -3.00 9.22
C ASN A 45 16.98 -2.29 7.89
N GLY A 46 15.87 -1.53 7.86
CA GLY A 46 15.50 -0.75 6.67
C GLY A 46 14.84 -1.55 5.56
N GLN A 47 14.47 -2.80 5.80
CA GLN A 47 13.72 -3.63 4.85
C GLN A 47 12.39 -4.05 5.47
N VAL A 48 11.33 -3.93 4.68
CA VAL A 48 10.00 -4.42 5.06
C VAL A 48 9.84 -5.83 4.50
N PHE A 49 9.52 -6.78 5.37
CA PHE A 49 9.31 -8.18 5.00
C PHE A 49 7.82 -8.46 4.88
N PHE A 50 7.37 -8.73 3.66
CA PHE A 50 5.95 -8.92 3.37
C PHE A 50 5.56 -10.39 3.42
N HIS A 51 4.48 -10.68 4.16
CA HIS A 51 3.83 -11.99 4.22
C HIS A 51 2.43 -11.86 3.66
N ILE A 52 2.27 -12.22 2.39
CA ILE A 52 0.98 -12.17 1.70
C ILE A 52 0.56 -13.60 1.39
N LEU A 53 -0.66 -13.98 1.78
CA LEU A 53 -1.17 -15.32 1.52
C LEU A 53 -1.15 -15.63 0.01
N GLY A 54 -0.61 -16.78 -0.35
CA GLY A 54 -0.48 -17.20 -1.73
C GLY A 54 0.80 -16.74 -2.42
N TYR A 55 1.66 -15.97 -1.72
CA TYR A 55 2.96 -15.54 -2.24
C TYR A 55 4.09 -16.02 -1.36
N GLU A 56 5.23 -16.31 -1.98
CA GLU A 56 6.45 -16.52 -1.22
C GLU A 56 6.81 -15.21 -0.49
N PRO A 57 7.31 -15.29 0.75
CA PRO A 57 7.75 -14.09 1.45
C PRO A 57 8.79 -13.31 0.65
N PHE A 58 8.64 -11.99 0.62
CA PHE A 58 9.56 -11.11 -0.10
C PHE A 58 9.80 -9.84 0.72
N SER A 59 10.82 -9.09 0.34
CA SER A 59 11.14 -7.86 1.04
C SER A 59 11.33 -6.69 0.09
N GLY A 60 11.14 -5.48 0.61
CA GLY A 60 11.41 -4.24 -0.09
C GLY A 60 12.17 -3.29 0.82
N ARG A 61 13.18 -2.63 0.25
CA ARG A 61 13.97 -1.67 0.99
C ARG A 61 13.20 -0.37 1.18
N VAL A 62 13.25 0.20 2.40
CA VAL A 62 12.73 1.55 2.66
C VAL A 62 13.76 2.54 2.15
N LEU A 63 13.36 3.35 1.18
CA LEU A 63 14.24 4.34 0.53
C LEU A 63 14.14 5.71 1.18
N GLU A 64 12.96 6.07 1.69
CA GLU A 64 12.74 7.34 2.37
C GLU A 64 11.63 7.20 3.41
N LYS A 65 11.85 7.78 4.57
CA LYS A 65 10.84 7.84 5.62
C LYS A 65 10.89 9.25 6.22
N LYS A 66 10.04 10.13 5.70
CA LYS A 66 9.99 11.54 6.13
C LYS A 66 8.62 11.81 6.73
N GLU A 67 8.53 11.69 8.03
CA GLU A 67 7.30 11.89 8.79
C GLU A 67 6.88 13.36 8.77
N PRO A 68 5.59 13.67 8.55
CA PRO A 68 4.49 12.77 8.26
C PRO A 68 4.07 12.78 6.77
N SER A 69 4.95 13.13 5.86
CA SER A 69 4.59 13.49 4.48
C SER A 69 5.02 12.51 3.40
N HIS A 70 6.13 11.78 3.59
CA HIS A 70 6.66 10.90 2.54
C HIS A 70 7.10 9.56 3.06
N PHE A 71 6.74 8.49 2.34
CA PHE A 71 7.22 7.15 2.61
C PHE A 71 7.48 6.47 1.26
N VAL A 72 8.72 6.05 1.01
CA VAL A 72 9.14 5.46 -0.26
C VAL A 72 9.79 4.11 0.01
N LEU A 73 9.37 3.09 -0.72
CA LEU A 73 9.97 1.76 -0.59
C LEU A 73 9.94 1.02 -1.93
N GLU A 74 10.75 -0.04 -2.00
CA GLU A 74 10.69 -1.00 -3.09
C GLU A 74 9.59 -2.02 -2.80
N TYR A 75 8.81 -2.39 -3.83
CA TYR A 75 7.71 -3.34 -3.69
C TYR A 75 7.51 -4.08 -5.01
N PHE A 76 7.70 -5.40 -5.00
CA PHE A 76 7.62 -6.24 -6.22
C PHE A 76 8.46 -5.69 -7.38
N GLY A 77 9.68 -5.26 -7.09
CA GLY A 77 10.58 -4.74 -8.10
C GLY A 77 10.26 -3.33 -8.60
N THR A 78 9.24 -2.69 -8.04
CA THR A 78 8.88 -1.30 -8.35
C THR A 78 9.34 -0.38 -7.24
N ILE A 79 9.38 0.92 -7.52
CA ILE A 79 9.61 1.93 -6.50
C ILE A 79 8.27 2.61 -6.24
N VAL A 80 7.82 2.59 -5.00
CA VAL A 80 6.52 3.14 -4.61
C VAL A 80 6.71 4.32 -3.68
N GLU A 81 6.17 5.45 -4.08
CA GLU A 81 6.21 6.69 -3.32
C GLU A 81 4.82 7.04 -2.83
N PHE A 82 4.68 7.18 -1.52
CA PHE A 82 3.47 7.69 -0.88
C PHE A 82 3.71 9.12 -0.43
N SER A 83 2.84 10.03 -0.86
CA SER A 83 2.87 11.44 -0.46
C SER A 83 1.57 11.76 0.25
N LEU A 84 1.67 12.39 1.41
CA LEU A 84 0.52 12.75 2.24
C LEU A 84 0.39 14.26 2.32
N GLN A 85 -0.82 14.76 2.06
CA GLN A 85 -1.10 16.18 2.11
C GLN A 85 -2.38 16.42 2.90
N ASP A 86 -2.32 17.39 3.84
CA ASP A 86 -3.50 17.83 4.57
C ASP A 86 -4.43 18.57 3.59
N ASP A 87 -5.73 18.27 3.65
CA ASP A 87 -6.72 18.88 2.75
C ASP A 87 -7.21 20.26 3.24
N GLY A 88 -6.68 20.76 4.35
CA GLY A 88 -7.09 22.01 4.98
C GLY A 88 -8.17 21.84 6.05
N ASN A 89 -8.72 20.63 6.22
CA ASN A 89 -9.79 20.33 7.17
C ASN A 89 -9.41 19.26 8.18
N GLY A 90 -8.11 18.96 8.31
CA GLY A 90 -7.63 17.89 9.22
C GLY A 90 -7.76 16.49 8.65
N GLU A 91 -8.13 16.36 7.38
CA GLU A 91 -8.20 15.10 6.64
C GLU A 91 -7.01 15.00 5.70
N THR A 92 -6.80 13.86 5.09
CA THR A 92 -5.56 13.61 4.34
C THR A 92 -5.84 13.08 2.94
N ASP A 93 -5.18 13.68 1.95
CA ASP A 93 -5.09 13.11 0.61
C ASP A 93 -3.75 12.38 0.47
N LEU A 94 -3.82 11.09 0.20
CA LEU A 94 -2.67 10.26 -0.10
C LEU A 94 -2.53 10.12 -1.62
N SER A 95 -1.32 10.33 -2.12
CA SER A 95 -0.98 10.03 -3.52
C SER A 95 0.02 8.88 -3.53
N LEU A 96 -0.25 7.89 -4.37
CA LEU A 96 0.64 6.77 -4.62
C LEU A 96 1.19 6.90 -6.03
N LEU A 97 2.52 6.82 -6.14
CA LEU A 97 3.22 6.78 -7.42
C LEU A 97 4.14 5.57 -7.43
N ALA A 98 3.83 4.60 -8.28
CA ALA A 98 4.72 3.47 -8.52
C ALA A 98 5.42 3.68 -9.85
N THR A 99 6.75 3.51 -9.85
CA THR A 99 7.59 3.64 -11.04
C THR A 99 8.37 2.35 -11.29
N GLU A 100 8.99 2.25 -12.46
CA GLU A 100 9.72 1.06 -12.90
C GLU A 100 8.82 -0.18 -12.92
N VAL A 101 7.55 0.01 -13.27
CA VAL A 101 6.57 -1.07 -13.31
C VAL A 101 6.69 -1.82 -14.64
N ASP A 102 6.97 -3.12 -14.58
CA ASP A 102 7.05 -3.98 -15.75
C ASP A 102 5.64 -4.13 -16.35
N GLU A 103 5.53 -3.95 -17.67
CA GLU A 103 4.24 -4.03 -18.37
C GLU A 103 3.58 -5.40 -18.25
N SER A 104 4.36 -6.47 -18.06
CA SER A 104 3.82 -7.82 -17.92
C SER A 104 3.00 -8.02 -16.64
N ILE A 105 3.25 -7.21 -15.59
CA ILE A 105 2.55 -7.30 -14.31
C ILE A 105 1.74 -6.06 -14.00
N ARG A 106 1.77 -5.05 -14.87
CA ARG A 106 1.21 -3.73 -14.57
C ARG A 106 -0.29 -3.75 -14.28
N ILE A 107 -1.07 -4.47 -15.08
CA ILE A 107 -2.54 -4.56 -14.89
C ILE A 107 -2.85 -5.19 -13.53
N GLU A 108 -2.17 -6.27 -13.20
CA GLU A 108 -2.34 -6.93 -11.90
C GLU A 108 -1.96 -6.00 -10.75
N MET A 109 -0.87 -5.26 -10.89
CA MET A 109 -0.44 -4.33 -9.85
C MET A 109 -1.38 -3.14 -9.70
N ILE A 110 -1.94 -2.63 -10.80
CA ILE A 110 -2.96 -1.57 -10.74
C ILE A 110 -4.13 -2.05 -9.86
N ALA A 111 -4.62 -3.24 -10.11
CA ALA A 111 -5.72 -3.83 -9.34
C ALA A 111 -5.32 -4.13 -7.89
N GLY A 112 -4.12 -4.68 -7.69
CA GLY A 112 -3.62 -5.01 -6.36
C GLY A 112 -3.53 -3.80 -5.45
N TRP A 113 -3.12 -2.65 -5.99
CA TRP A 113 -3.08 -1.42 -5.21
C TRP A 113 -4.46 -0.94 -4.78
N VAL A 114 -5.50 -1.16 -5.59
CA VAL A 114 -6.87 -0.85 -5.16
C VAL A 114 -7.23 -1.67 -3.92
N SER A 115 -6.94 -2.97 -3.95
CA SER A 115 -7.19 -3.85 -2.80
C SER A 115 -6.47 -3.36 -1.54
N VAL A 116 -5.16 -3.07 -1.64
CA VAL A 116 -4.36 -2.59 -0.50
C VAL A 116 -4.86 -1.25 0.01
N LEU A 117 -5.12 -0.29 -0.87
CA LEU A 117 -5.56 1.05 -0.47
C LEU A 117 -6.95 1.05 0.18
N MET A 118 -7.87 0.23 -0.33
CA MET A 118 -9.20 0.09 0.27
C MET A 118 -9.11 -0.56 1.65
N ALA A 119 -8.30 -1.59 1.79
CA ALA A 119 -8.06 -2.22 3.09
C ALA A 119 -7.42 -1.25 4.08
N MET A 120 -6.47 -0.42 3.61
CA MET A 120 -5.83 0.61 4.42
C MET A 120 -6.84 1.64 4.91
N LYS A 121 -7.69 2.14 4.00
CA LYS A 121 -8.72 3.12 4.37
C LYS A 121 -9.68 2.55 5.42
N ALA A 122 -10.13 1.32 5.24
CA ALA A 122 -11.01 0.66 6.20
C ALA A 122 -10.36 0.54 7.58
N ALA A 123 -9.09 0.16 7.62
CA ALA A 123 -8.35 0.02 8.88
C ALA A 123 -8.11 1.38 9.55
N VAL A 124 -7.64 2.37 8.80
CA VAL A 124 -7.25 3.67 9.36
C VAL A 124 -8.46 4.50 9.76
N ASP A 125 -9.46 4.61 8.88
CA ASP A 125 -10.60 5.48 9.12
C ASP A 125 -11.71 4.82 9.94
N HIS A 126 -11.85 3.50 9.86
CA HIS A 126 -13.01 2.81 10.43
C HIS A 126 -12.66 1.67 11.38
N GLY A 127 -11.38 1.34 11.54
CA GLY A 127 -10.95 0.25 12.43
C GLY A 127 -11.45 -1.12 11.98
N VAL A 128 -11.69 -1.31 10.68
CA VAL A 128 -12.23 -2.55 10.11
C VAL A 128 -11.14 -3.26 9.32
N ASP A 129 -11.05 -4.58 9.52
CA ASP A 129 -10.16 -5.44 8.75
C ASP A 129 -10.97 -6.07 7.62
N LEU A 130 -10.63 -5.73 6.37
CA LEU A 130 -11.32 -6.26 5.18
C LEU A 130 -10.74 -7.58 4.68
N ARG A 131 -9.59 -8.02 5.21
CA ARG A 131 -8.92 -9.22 4.71
C ARG A 131 -9.64 -10.49 5.15
N ASN A 132 -9.68 -11.50 4.27
CA ASN A 132 -10.34 -12.76 4.61
C ASN A 132 -9.48 -13.69 5.47
N HIS A 133 -8.13 -13.56 5.46
CA HIS A 133 -7.18 -14.38 6.22
C HIS A 133 -7.30 -15.89 5.96
N ASP A 134 -7.82 -16.28 4.83
CA ASP A 134 -8.05 -17.69 4.48
C ASP A 134 -7.04 -18.14 3.43
N GLU A 135 -6.21 -19.11 3.78
CA GLU A 135 -5.18 -19.64 2.90
C GLU A 135 -5.73 -20.26 1.61
N SER A 136 -7.01 -20.62 1.61
CA SER A 136 -7.68 -21.16 0.42
C SER A 136 -8.35 -20.11 -0.45
N ARG A 137 -8.28 -18.82 -0.02
CA ARG A 137 -8.89 -17.70 -0.74
C ARG A 137 -7.87 -16.60 -0.98
N THR A 138 -6.96 -16.87 -1.92
CA THR A 138 -5.84 -15.97 -2.20
C THR A 138 -6.11 -15.11 -3.43
N TRP A 139 -5.27 -14.11 -3.62
CA TRP A 139 -5.28 -13.26 -4.81
C TRP A 139 -5.15 -14.10 -6.09
N GLY A 140 -4.26 -15.09 -6.08
CA GLY A 140 -4.09 -16.01 -7.22
C GLY A 140 -5.33 -16.81 -7.55
N ASP A 141 -6.21 -17.03 -6.57
CA ASP A 141 -7.49 -17.71 -6.75
C ASP A 141 -8.62 -16.75 -7.15
N GLY A 142 -8.31 -15.46 -7.31
CA GLY A 142 -9.27 -14.46 -7.74
C GLY A 142 -9.96 -13.69 -6.61
N TYR A 143 -9.49 -13.81 -5.37
CA TYR A 143 -10.08 -13.10 -4.24
C TYR A 143 -9.42 -11.73 -4.06
N ALA A 144 -10.23 -10.67 -4.11
CA ALA A 144 -9.73 -9.30 -3.98
C ALA A 144 -9.47 -8.88 -2.53
N ASP A 145 -9.94 -9.66 -1.58
CA ASP A 145 -9.84 -9.37 -0.14
C ASP A 145 -8.79 -10.22 0.58
N ASN A 146 -7.83 -10.65 -0.15
CA ASN A 146 -6.70 -11.45 0.35
C ASN A 146 -5.85 -10.69 1.36
#